data_74e49a18d8e0fe08bc658f2ccee47193
#
_entry.id   74e49a18d8e0fe08bc658f2ccee47193
#
_cell.length_a   1.000
_cell.length_b   1.000
_cell.length_c   1.000
_cell.angle_alpha   90.00
_cell.angle_beta   90.00
_cell.angle_gamma   90.00
#
_symmetry.space_group_name_H-M   'P 1'
#
loop_
_entity.id
_entity.type
_entity.pdbx_description
1 polymer ?
#
loop_
_entity_poly.entity_id
_entity_poly.type
_entity_poly.pdbx_seq_one_letter_code
_entity_poly.pdbx_strand_id
1 'polypeptide(L)'
;MMQQYLDFLRRILDEGSVKEDRTGTGTVSLFGHQMRFDLSEGFPAVTTKKVHWPSVIHELLWFLSGETNIGYLRDNGVRIWNEWADENGDLGPVYGKQWRRWETPDGKVVDQISNAVEMIKENPESRRIIVSAW
;
A
#
# COMPACT_ATOMS: atom_id res chain seq x y z
N MET A 1 -4.03 -19.01 -8.53
CA MET A 1 -3.81 -17.69 -7.90
C MET A 1 -5.04 -16.80 -7.95
N MET A 2 -5.58 -16.44 -9.13
CA MET A 2 -6.77 -15.57 -9.25
C MET A 2 -8.06 -16.16 -8.67
N GLN A 3 -8.21 -17.48 -8.62
CA GLN A 3 -9.44 -18.12 -8.16
C GLN A 3 -9.81 -17.70 -6.73
N GLN A 4 -8.85 -17.63 -5.81
CA GLN A 4 -9.10 -17.18 -4.43
C GLN A 4 -9.72 -15.78 -4.38
N TYR A 5 -9.26 -14.85 -5.24
CA TYR A 5 -9.82 -13.50 -5.31
C TYR A 5 -11.25 -13.51 -5.87
N LEU A 6 -11.51 -14.31 -6.91
CA LEU A 6 -12.85 -14.45 -7.48
C LEU A 6 -13.83 -15.10 -6.50
N ASP A 7 -13.40 -16.11 -5.76
CA ASP A 7 -14.20 -16.76 -4.73
C ASP A 7 -14.51 -15.80 -3.57
N PHE A 8 -13.52 -14.96 -3.20
CA PHE A 8 -13.75 -13.90 -2.21
C PHE A 8 -14.81 -12.88 -2.68
N LEU A 9 -14.71 -12.41 -3.93
CA LEU A 9 -15.72 -11.49 -4.48
C LEU A 9 -17.12 -12.12 -4.50
N ARG A 10 -17.23 -13.39 -4.89
CA ARG A 10 -18.51 -14.11 -4.86
C ARG A 10 -19.06 -14.20 -3.44
N ARG A 11 -18.20 -14.58 -2.49
CA ARG A 11 -18.58 -14.66 -1.10
C ARG A 11 -19.07 -13.34 -0.53
N ILE A 12 -18.46 -12.20 -0.91
CA ILE A 12 -18.95 -10.87 -0.52
C ILE A 12 -20.37 -10.64 -1.04
N LEU A 13 -20.66 -11.02 -2.28
CA LEU A 13 -21.99 -10.83 -2.87
C LEU A 13 -23.05 -11.72 -2.21
N ASP A 14 -22.67 -12.95 -1.85
CA ASP A 14 -23.60 -13.95 -1.31
C ASP A 14 -23.86 -13.78 0.21
N GLU A 15 -22.83 -13.39 0.98
CA GLU A 15 -22.82 -13.39 2.45
C GLU A 15 -22.59 -12.01 3.06
N GLY A 16 -22.24 -11.00 2.26
CA GLY A 16 -21.82 -9.69 2.76
C GLY A 16 -22.96 -8.86 3.34
N SER A 17 -22.64 -8.07 4.34
CA SER A 17 -23.54 -7.09 4.93
C SER A 17 -23.52 -5.78 4.14
N VAL A 18 -24.68 -5.29 3.75
CA VAL A 18 -24.83 -3.99 3.10
C VAL A 18 -24.68 -2.88 4.15
N LYS A 19 -23.88 -1.87 3.82
CA LYS A 19 -23.71 -0.65 4.63
C LYS A 19 -23.85 0.58 3.76
N GLU A 20 -24.53 1.58 4.27
CA GLU A 20 -24.53 2.90 3.65
C GLU A 20 -23.21 3.61 3.89
N ASP A 21 -22.82 4.49 2.98
CA ASP A 21 -21.67 5.35 3.09
C ASP A 21 -22.03 6.82 2.81
N ARG A 22 -21.10 7.74 3.07
CA ARG A 22 -21.30 9.18 2.89
C ARG A 22 -21.55 9.59 1.42
N THR A 23 -21.24 8.72 0.45
CA THR A 23 -21.37 8.99 -0.99
C THR A 23 -22.72 8.54 -1.53
N GLY A 24 -23.51 7.79 -0.75
CA GLY A 24 -24.80 7.22 -1.17
C GLY A 24 -24.69 6.01 -2.10
N THR A 25 -23.46 5.57 -2.42
CA THR A 25 -23.24 4.37 -3.24
C THR A 25 -23.43 3.09 -2.42
N GLY A 26 -23.06 3.15 -1.14
CA GLY A 26 -23.06 2.01 -0.24
C GLY A 26 -21.92 1.02 -0.48
N THR A 27 -21.78 0.08 0.42
CA THR A 27 -20.79 -0.99 0.34
C THR A 27 -21.39 -2.33 0.77
N VAL A 28 -20.88 -3.42 0.20
CA VAL A 28 -21.14 -4.77 0.69
C VAL A 28 -19.84 -5.32 1.25
N SER A 29 -19.83 -5.77 2.48
CA SER A 29 -18.59 -6.17 3.15
C SER A 29 -18.75 -7.40 4.02
N LEU A 30 -17.65 -8.15 4.15
CA LEU A 30 -17.48 -9.24 5.13
C LEU A 30 -16.45 -8.82 6.17
N PHE A 31 -16.62 -9.30 7.40
CA PHE A 31 -15.62 -9.13 8.45
C PHE A 31 -14.57 -10.23 8.36
N GLY A 32 -13.46 -9.89 7.73
CA GLY A 32 -12.31 -10.78 7.63
C GLY A 32 -12.44 -11.89 6.58
N HIS A 33 -11.40 -12.04 5.79
CA HIS A 33 -11.22 -13.14 4.85
C HIS A 33 -9.74 -13.39 4.67
N GLN A 34 -9.34 -14.65 4.66
CA GLN A 34 -7.94 -15.03 4.46
C GLN A 34 -7.73 -15.59 3.05
N MET A 35 -6.75 -15.03 2.34
CA MET A 35 -6.24 -15.59 1.09
C MET A 35 -4.76 -15.95 1.27
N ARG A 36 -4.32 -17.04 0.63
CA ARG A 36 -2.93 -17.48 0.63
C ARG A 36 -2.42 -17.56 -0.79
N PHE A 37 -1.27 -16.93 -1.03
CA PHE A 37 -0.62 -16.91 -2.34
C PHE A 37 0.77 -17.52 -2.23
N ASP A 38 1.04 -18.53 -3.04
CA ASP A 38 2.38 -19.08 -3.20
C ASP A 38 3.17 -18.17 -4.15
N LEU A 39 4.11 -17.41 -3.62
CA LEU A 39 4.91 -16.47 -4.42
C LEU A 39 5.89 -17.17 -5.37
N SER A 40 6.16 -18.47 -5.18
CA SER A 40 6.94 -19.26 -6.13
C SER A 40 6.21 -19.45 -7.48
N GLU A 41 4.87 -19.35 -7.48
CA GLU A 41 4.04 -19.38 -8.68
C GLU A 41 3.95 -18.03 -9.41
N GLY A 42 4.54 -16.98 -8.83
CA GLY A 42 4.57 -15.63 -9.37
C GLY A 42 3.89 -14.58 -8.49
N PHE A 43 3.89 -13.35 -8.96
CA PHE A 43 3.28 -12.22 -8.24
C PHE A 43 1.75 -12.28 -8.34
N PRO A 44 1.00 -12.17 -7.23
CA PRO A 44 -0.45 -12.33 -7.18
C PRO A 44 -1.21 -11.09 -7.68
N ALA A 45 -0.92 -10.64 -8.89
CA ALA A 45 -1.62 -9.52 -9.50
C ALA A 45 -3.03 -9.90 -9.93
N VAL A 46 -3.99 -9.02 -9.66
CA VAL A 46 -5.36 -9.20 -10.16
C VAL A 46 -5.43 -9.00 -11.67
N THR A 47 -6.24 -9.83 -12.34
CA THR A 47 -6.48 -9.79 -13.79
C THR A 47 -7.91 -9.40 -14.14
N THR A 48 -8.75 -9.11 -13.16
CA THR A 48 -10.14 -8.69 -13.32
C THR A 48 -10.28 -7.27 -13.89
N LYS A 49 -9.19 -6.50 -13.85
CA LYS A 49 -9.04 -5.23 -14.53
C LYS A 49 -7.59 -5.04 -15.00
N LYS A 50 -7.40 -4.16 -15.97
CA LYS A 50 -6.05 -3.80 -16.43
C LYS A 50 -5.34 -2.96 -15.36
N VAL A 51 -4.32 -3.54 -14.73
CA VAL A 51 -3.46 -2.84 -13.77
C VAL A 51 -2.44 -2.01 -14.54
N HIS A 52 -2.30 -0.74 -14.19
CA HIS A 52 -1.30 0.16 -14.78
C HIS A 52 0.03 0.01 -14.02
N TRP A 53 0.82 -0.96 -14.41
CA TRP A 53 2.09 -1.30 -13.76
C TRP A 53 3.07 -0.14 -13.58
N PRO A 54 3.25 0.78 -14.53
CA PRO A 54 4.11 1.94 -14.31
C PRO A 54 3.72 2.73 -13.07
N SER A 55 2.42 2.98 -12.85
CA SER A 55 1.97 3.69 -11.63
C SER A 55 2.31 2.91 -10.37
N VAL A 56 2.06 1.61 -10.34
CA VAL A 56 2.34 0.76 -9.17
C VAL A 56 3.83 0.75 -8.82
N ILE A 57 4.68 0.58 -9.83
CA ILE A 57 6.13 0.49 -9.64
C ILE A 57 6.71 1.84 -9.20
N HIS A 58 6.39 2.92 -9.91
CA HIS A 58 6.92 4.24 -9.58
C HIS A 58 6.39 4.76 -8.24
N GLU A 59 5.14 4.49 -7.88
CA GLU A 59 4.62 4.82 -6.56
C GLU A 59 5.38 4.09 -5.44
N LEU A 60 5.62 2.79 -5.60
CA LEU A 60 6.40 2.02 -4.62
C LEU A 60 7.84 2.55 -4.50
N LEU A 61 8.52 2.82 -5.61
CA LEU A 61 9.86 3.39 -5.60
C LEU A 61 9.89 4.77 -4.92
N TRP A 62 8.89 5.59 -5.17
CA TRP A 62 8.72 6.89 -4.56
C TRP A 62 8.49 6.79 -3.03
N PHE A 63 7.67 5.84 -2.56
CA PHE A 63 7.53 5.59 -1.11
C PHE A 63 8.85 5.11 -0.50
N LEU A 64 9.55 4.19 -1.16
CA LEU A 64 10.84 3.67 -0.69
C LEU A 64 11.96 4.71 -0.67
N SER A 65 11.88 5.75 -1.48
CA SER A 65 12.82 6.88 -1.43
C SER A 65 12.56 7.83 -0.26
N GLY A 66 11.40 7.74 0.40
CA GLY A 66 11.01 8.63 1.50
C GLY A 66 10.51 9.99 1.06
N GLU A 67 10.27 10.15 -0.24
CA GLU A 67 9.80 11.41 -0.82
C GLU A 67 8.32 11.67 -0.50
N THR A 68 7.96 12.96 -0.43
CA THR A 68 6.59 13.45 -0.27
C THR A 68 6.17 14.36 -1.42
N ASN A 69 7.13 14.85 -2.21
CA ASN A 69 6.87 15.65 -3.40
C ASN A 69 6.62 14.76 -4.62
N ILE A 70 5.58 15.08 -5.38
CA ILE A 70 5.13 14.27 -6.52
C ILE A 70 5.90 14.56 -7.83
N GLY A 71 6.94 15.37 -7.81
CA GLY A 71 7.77 15.70 -8.99
C GLY A 71 8.26 14.44 -9.69
N TYR A 72 8.89 13.53 -8.96
CA TYR A 72 9.33 12.24 -9.49
C TYR A 72 8.20 11.46 -10.18
N LEU A 73 7.02 11.41 -9.60
CA LEU A 73 5.87 10.72 -10.17
C LEU A 73 5.41 11.36 -11.48
N ARG A 74 5.32 12.70 -11.52
CA ARG A 74 4.96 13.47 -12.73
C ARG A 74 5.94 13.25 -13.86
N ASP A 75 7.25 13.27 -13.57
CA ASP A 75 8.32 13.03 -14.53
C ASP A 75 8.26 11.63 -15.16
N ASN A 76 7.71 10.67 -14.41
CA ASN A 76 7.49 9.30 -14.88
C ASN A 76 6.05 9.03 -15.37
N GLY A 77 5.27 10.07 -15.63
CA GLY A 77 3.92 9.98 -16.19
C GLY A 77 2.85 9.45 -15.23
N VAL A 78 3.15 9.39 -13.94
CA VAL A 78 2.23 8.93 -12.88
C VAL A 78 1.50 10.13 -12.29
N ARG A 79 0.17 10.10 -12.32
CA ARG A 79 -0.69 11.24 -11.96
C ARG A 79 -1.67 10.97 -10.82
N ILE A 80 -1.60 9.79 -10.21
CA ILE A 80 -2.58 9.33 -9.21
C ILE A 80 -2.59 10.15 -7.92
N TRP A 81 -1.56 10.95 -7.66
CA TRP A 81 -1.43 11.82 -6.50
C TRP A 81 -1.63 13.32 -6.80
N ASN A 82 -1.87 13.70 -8.06
CA ASN A 82 -1.94 15.11 -8.46
C ASN A 82 -3.01 15.92 -7.74
N GLU A 83 -4.15 15.30 -7.42
CA GLU A 83 -5.30 15.96 -6.79
C GLU A 83 -5.08 16.26 -5.29
N TRP A 84 -4.08 15.62 -4.70
CA TRP A 84 -3.80 15.69 -3.26
C TRP A 84 -2.62 16.59 -2.91
N ALA A 85 -1.80 16.92 -3.91
CA ALA A 85 -0.60 17.73 -3.72
C ALA A 85 -0.95 19.23 -3.68
N ASP A 86 -0.18 19.96 -2.87
CA ASP A 86 -0.25 21.43 -2.82
C ASP A 86 0.30 22.07 -4.11
N GLU A 87 0.35 23.39 -4.15
CA GLU A 87 0.86 24.18 -5.28
C GLU A 87 2.34 23.90 -5.62
N ASN A 88 3.13 23.44 -4.63
CA ASN A 88 4.53 23.08 -4.78
C ASN A 88 4.72 21.60 -5.15
N GLY A 89 3.63 20.83 -5.20
CA GLY A 89 3.65 19.41 -5.46
C GLY A 89 3.96 18.56 -4.22
N ASP A 90 3.84 19.10 -3.01
CA ASP A 90 4.08 18.37 -1.77
C ASP A 90 2.76 17.84 -1.19
N LEU A 91 2.83 16.64 -0.60
CA LEU A 91 1.70 15.98 0.07
C LEU A 91 1.78 16.08 1.60
N GLY A 92 2.89 16.62 2.13
CA GLY A 92 3.18 16.54 3.54
C GLY A 92 3.57 15.13 3.99
N PRO A 93 3.42 14.80 5.29
CA PRO A 93 3.88 13.51 5.84
C PRO A 93 2.96 12.37 5.38
N VAL A 94 3.31 11.74 4.26
CA VAL A 94 2.66 10.54 3.73
C VAL A 94 3.59 9.32 3.81
N TYR A 95 3.16 8.19 3.31
CA TYR A 95 3.78 6.87 3.41
C TYR A 95 5.31 6.85 3.31
N GLY A 96 5.92 7.55 2.35
CA GLY A 96 7.37 7.60 2.17
C GLY A 96 8.08 8.18 3.39
N LYS A 97 7.61 9.31 3.93
CA LYS A 97 8.16 9.90 5.14
C LYS A 97 7.99 8.96 6.34
N GLN A 98 6.81 8.36 6.50
CA GLN A 98 6.53 7.46 7.61
C GLN A 98 7.42 6.20 7.55
N TRP A 99 7.66 5.66 6.37
CA TRP A 99 8.48 4.47 6.19
C TRP A 99 9.98 4.71 6.36
N ARG A 100 10.47 5.87 5.93
CA ARG A 100 11.89 6.14 5.82
C ARG A 100 12.44 7.16 6.81
N ARG A 101 11.60 8.06 7.31
CA ARG A 101 12.06 9.19 8.15
C ARG A 101 10.99 9.62 9.15
N TRP A 102 10.48 8.67 9.93
CA TRP A 102 9.56 9.01 11.01
C TRP A 102 10.30 9.73 12.13
N GLU A 103 9.91 10.95 12.43
CA GLU A 103 10.50 11.74 13.52
C GLU A 103 9.72 11.52 14.80
N THR A 104 10.43 11.12 15.85
CA THR A 104 9.86 10.97 17.19
C THR A 104 9.84 12.31 17.93
N PRO A 105 9.04 12.48 19.00
CA PRO A 105 8.97 13.75 19.76
C PRO A 105 10.30 14.19 20.37
N ASP A 106 11.24 13.26 20.61
CA ASP A 106 12.60 13.54 21.11
C ASP A 106 13.62 13.80 19.97
N GLY A 107 13.14 13.97 18.74
CA GLY A 107 13.94 14.36 17.57
C GLY A 107 14.73 13.22 16.92
N LYS A 108 14.51 11.96 17.32
CA LYS A 108 15.12 10.81 16.63
C LYS A 108 14.40 10.52 15.33
N VAL A 109 15.12 10.01 14.35
CA VAL A 109 14.58 9.55 13.07
C VAL A 109 14.56 8.02 13.06
N VAL A 110 13.39 7.46 12.73
CA VAL A 110 13.19 6.02 12.57
C VAL A 110 13.02 5.70 11.08
N ASP A 111 13.93 4.87 10.55
CA ASP A 111 13.82 4.28 9.22
C ASP A 111 13.28 2.85 9.36
N GLN A 112 11.96 2.72 9.21
CA GLN A 112 11.28 1.44 9.40
C GLN A 112 11.68 0.41 8.33
N ILE A 113 11.90 0.84 7.09
CA ILE A 113 12.30 -0.06 5.99
C ILE A 113 13.68 -0.64 6.24
N SER A 114 14.67 0.20 6.59
CA SER A 114 16.01 -0.28 6.93
C SER A 114 15.98 -1.24 8.11
N ASN A 115 15.24 -0.89 9.17
CA ASN A 115 15.07 -1.76 10.33
C ASN A 115 14.45 -3.12 9.96
N ALA A 116 13.41 -3.14 9.12
CA ALA A 116 12.78 -4.37 8.66
C ALA A 116 13.75 -5.23 7.85
N VAL A 117 14.55 -4.62 6.96
CA VAL A 117 15.57 -5.33 6.16
C VAL A 117 16.63 -5.97 7.06
N GLU A 118 17.15 -5.23 8.06
CA GLU A 118 18.14 -5.80 8.99
C GLU A 118 17.53 -6.92 9.83
N MET A 119 16.31 -6.76 10.32
CA MET A 119 15.63 -7.83 11.06
C MET A 119 15.42 -9.09 10.20
N ILE A 120 15.11 -8.96 8.91
CA ILE A 120 14.99 -10.11 7.99
C ILE A 120 16.34 -10.82 7.83
N LYS A 121 17.44 -10.07 7.75
CA LYS A 121 18.79 -10.65 7.62
C LYS A 121 19.23 -11.38 8.90
N GLU A 122 18.97 -10.78 10.06
CA GLU A 122 19.43 -11.29 11.35
C GLU A 122 18.54 -12.41 11.91
N ASN A 123 17.21 -12.25 11.77
CA ASN A 123 16.22 -13.18 12.30
C ASN A 123 14.95 -13.19 11.44
N PRO A 124 14.95 -13.88 10.28
CA PRO A 124 13.81 -13.92 9.36
C PRO A 124 12.52 -14.49 9.97
N GLU A 125 12.64 -15.32 11.02
CA GLU A 125 11.50 -15.90 11.74
C GLU A 125 10.92 -14.94 12.81
N SER A 126 11.41 -13.71 12.91
CA SER A 126 10.93 -12.74 13.88
C SER A 126 9.44 -12.40 13.62
N ARG A 127 8.65 -12.42 14.68
CA ARG A 127 7.24 -11.98 14.66
C ARG A 127 7.06 -10.48 14.92
N ARG A 128 8.17 -9.72 14.84
CA ARG A 128 8.21 -8.27 15.14
C ARG A 128 8.63 -7.42 13.96
N ILE A 129 8.65 -8.00 12.74
CA ILE A 129 8.96 -7.27 11.51
C ILE A 129 7.69 -6.52 11.11
N ILE A 130 7.66 -5.22 11.37
CA ILE A 130 6.49 -4.36 11.14
C ILE A 130 6.96 -3.08 10.47
N VAL A 131 6.24 -2.67 9.42
CA VAL A 131 6.31 -1.34 8.82
C VAL A 131 4.91 -0.76 8.87
N SER A 132 4.74 0.42 9.44
CA SER A 132 3.45 1.07 9.61
C SER A 132 3.46 2.48 9.00
N ALA A 133 2.36 2.83 8.37
CA ALA A 133 2.10 4.18 7.86
C ALA A 133 0.79 4.74 8.44
N TRP A 134 0.50 4.36 9.67
CA TRP A 134 -0.72 4.76 10.39
C TRP A 134 -0.65 6.21 10.87
#